data_0293dbbda692730d61a6486ea73284c8
#
_entry.id   0293dbbda692730d61a6486ea73284c8
#
_cell.length_a   1.000
_cell.length_b   1.000
_cell.length_c   1.000
_cell.angle_alpha   90.00
_cell.angle_beta   90.00
_cell.angle_gamma   90.00
#
_symmetry.space_group_name_H-M   'P 1'
#
loop_
_entity.id
_entity.type
_entity.pdbx_description
1 polymer ?
#
loop_
_entity_poly.entity_id
_entity_poly.type
_entity_poly.pdbx_seq_one_letter_code
_entity_poly.pdbx_strand_id
1 'polypeptide(L)'
;MPDPKWKCLLVCLVLAGWSSGVDAQGPTTGAAARASAREYRQQNESEILKEFSTLLALPNLASDSVGIRRNADQLITMLASRGFTNTRLLTVPGGPPAVYGELPAAGATRTLVLYAHYDGQPLDPKQWTSPPWVPVLRDKEPNQGGKVIPLPAHGERADPQARLYARSAGDDKASIMAILAAIDAMRASKTAQSVNLKVFFEGEEEASSQHLRQILERYSAQLKGDAWLFCDGPMHQSGRQQVLFGNRGVTDFELTLFGPTRALHSGHYGNWAPNPGVMLANLVASMRDDDGHIKVTGYYDDMRPVTAAERRAVAGLPKFDPELRKALGLARTEANDALLAERIMLPAFNLRGMRVSGVRETGSNTIASEAYASFDLRLVPGQTPAHVRQLVEAHIRKQGYWITHDTVTVAMRLAHPKVARVEWTEGYPASRAPMDGPFGKAVIAALRDGAKESPLLMPTSGATGPTYLFEQVLKVPMIHLPIANYDDNQHAADENLRLQNLWDGIETYAALIAGIGRTWGVAVVP
;
A
#
# COMPACT_ATOMS: atom_id res chain seq x y z
N MET A 1 30.53 -32.70 -83.03
CA MET A 1 31.94 -32.28 -83.24
C MET A 1 31.94 -30.77 -83.31
N PRO A 2 32.91 -30.09 -82.72
CA PRO A 2 33.15 -29.92 -81.29
C PRO A 2 33.02 -28.44 -80.89
N ASP A 3 32.99 -28.27 -79.57
CA ASP A 3 33.24 -27.09 -78.79
C ASP A 3 34.38 -26.18 -79.24
N PRO A 4 34.40 -24.89 -78.93
CA PRO A 4 35.30 -24.50 -77.87
C PRO A 4 34.82 -23.35 -76.90
N LYS A 5 35.26 -23.54 -75.71
CA LYS A 5 35.27 -22.71 -74.51
C LYS A 5 35.92 -21.33 -74.72
N TRP A 6 35.30 -20.27 -74.11
CA TRP A 6 35.98 -19.00 -73.78
C TRP A 6 35.82 -18.72 -72.28
N LYS A 7 36.94 -18.75 -71.58
CA LYS A 7 37.07 -18.32 -70.22
C LYS A 7 37.24 -16.80 -70.17
N CYS A 8 36.38 -16.06 -69.45
CA CYS A 8 36.61 -14.72 -69.05
C CYS A 8 36.99 -14.76 -67.58
N LEU A 9 38.20 -14.28 -67.27
CA LEU A 9 38.71 -14.03 -65.88
C LEU A 9 38.16 -12.67 -65.42
N LEU A 10 37.33 -12.65 -64.39
CA LEU A 10 36.93 -11.42 -63.67
C LEU A 10 37.77 -11.32 -62.40
N VAL A 11 38.62 -10.29 -62.35
CA VAL A 11 39.37 -9.92 -61.18
C VAL A 11 38.44 -9.10 -60.29
N CYS A 12 38.00 -9.67 -59.16
CA CYS A 12 37.30 -8.91 -58.11
C CYS A 12 38.31 -8.29 -57.18
N LEU A 13 38.42 -6.96 -57.21
CA LEU A 13 39.08 -6.16 -56.17
C LEU A 13 38.17 -6.18 -54.90
N VAL A 14 38.66 -6.79 -53.84
CA VAL A 14 38.04 -6.73 -52.51
C VAL A 14 38.53 -5.43 -51.85
N LEU A 15 37.67 -4.43 -51.82
CA LEU A 15 37.80 -3.28 -50.97
C LEU A 15 37.32 -3.67 -49.57
N ALA A 16 38.25 -3.95 -48.66
CA ALA A 16 37.95 -4.11 -47.23
C ALA A 16 37.59 -2.75 -46.63
N GLY A 17 36.33 -2.40 -46.63
CA GLY A 17 35.79 -1.30 -45.84
C GLY A 17 35.70 -1.73 -44.40
N TRP A 18 36.52 -1.18 -43.52
CA TRP A 18 36.33 -1.22 -42.08
C TRP A 18 35.14 -0.31 -41.74
N SER A 19 33.94 -0.88 -41.67
CA SER A 19 32.84 -0.24 -40.98
C SER A 19 33.02 -0.51 -39.50
N SER A 20 33.45 0.50 -38.75
CA SER A 20 33.29 0.55 -37.30
C SER A 20 31.80 0.53 -37.03
N GLY A 21 31.26 -0.68 -36.87
CA GLY A 21 29.90 -0.90 -36.39
C GLY A 21 29.79 -0.35 -34.97
N VAL A 22 29.19 0.82 -34.85
CA VAL A 22 28.54 1.18 -33.61
C VAL A 22 27.43 0.16 -33.46
N ASP A 23 27.62 -0.82 -32.59
CA ASP A 23 26.56 -1.72 -32.13
C ASP A 23 25.45 -0.84 -31.54
N ALA A 24 24.48 -0.50 -32.35
CA ALA A 24 23.20 -0.01 -31.88
C ALA A 24 22.58 -1.20 -31.14
N GLN A 25 22.87 -1.32 -29.84
CA GLN A 25 22.15 -2.25 -28.98
C GLN A 25 20.67 -2.03 -29.22
N GLY A 26 19.98 -3.05 -29.71
CA GLY A 26 18.54 -3.01 -29.87
C GLY A 26 17.89 -2.63 -28.53
N PRO A 27 16.69 -2.06 -28.54
CA PRO A 27 16.07 -1.56 -27.31
C PRO A 27 16.03 -2.65 -26.24
N THR A 28 16.63 -2.41 -25.08
CA THR A 28 16.68 -3.33 -23.93
C THR A 28 15.26 -3.75 -23.53
N THR A 29 14.96 -5.03 -23.50
CA THR A 29 13.66 -5.55 -23.01
C THR A 29 13.62 -5.56 -21.49
N GLY A 30 12.42 -5.62 -20.89
CA GLY A 30 12.28 -5.81 -19.43
C GLY A 30 12.98 -7.11 -18.99
N ALA A 31 12.88 -8.16 -19.78
CA ALA A 31 13.58 -9.44 -19.55
C ALA A 31 15.11 -9.27 -19.48
N ALA A 32 15.69 -8.51 -20.41
CA ALA A 32 17.14 -8.25 -20.41
C ALA A 32 17.55 -7.38 -19.20
N ALA A 33 16.75 -6.36 -18.88
CA ALA A 33 16.99 -5.52 -17.71
C ALA A 33 16.93 -6.33 -16.40
N ARG A 34 15.98 -7.24 -16.28
CA ARG A 34 15.85 -8.17 -15.14
C ARG A 34 17.07 -9.08 -15.03
N ALA A 35 17.56 -9.63 -16.13
CA ALA A 35 18.76 -10.47 -16.13
C ALA A 35 20.01 -9.70 -15.72
N SER A 36 20.21 -8.51 -16.27
CA SER A 36 21.35 -7.62 -15.90
C SER A 36 21.28 -7.16 -14.44
N ALA A 37 20.08 -6.86 -13.94
CA ALA A 37 19.90 -6.50 -12.53
C ALA A 37 20.22 -7.67 -11.59
N ARG A 38 19.85 -8.89 -11.98
CA ARG A 38 20.21 -10.12 -11.26
C ARG A 38 21.73 -10.31 -11.22
N GLU A 39 22.39 -10.18 -12.35
CA GLU A 39 23.85 -10.33 -12.41
C GLU A 39 24.54 -9.27 -11.52
N TYR A 40 24.16 -8.00 -11.66
CA TYR A 40 24.71 -6.92 -10.84
C TYR A 40 24.52 -7.17 -9.34
N ARG A 41 23.30 -7.50 -8.90
CA ARG A 41 23.03 -7.71 -7.47
C ARG A 41 23.80 -8.92 -6.94
N GLN A 42 23.98 -9.99 -7.74
CA GLN A 42 24.76 -11.16 -7.36
C GLN A 42 26.24 -10.85 -7.11
N GLN A 43 26.77 -9.85 -7.80
CA GLN A 43 28.13 -9.39 -7.62
C GLN A 43 28.28 -8.37 -6.48
N ASN A 44 27.18 -7.73 -6.05
CA ASN A 44 27.18 -6.61 -5.12
C ASN A 44 26.27 -6.83 -3.89
N GLU A 45 25.90 -8.07 -3.54
CA GLU A 45 24.99 -8.34 -2.41
C GLU A 45 25.52 -7.78 -1.08
N SER A 46 26.82 -7.88 -0.84
CA SER A 46 27.48 -7.34 0.34
C SER A 46 27.33 -5.80 0.44
N GLU A 47 27.61 -5.11 -0.64
CA GLU A 47 27.54 -3.65 -0.72
C GLU A 47 26.12 -3.15 -0.57
N ILE A 48 25.16 -3.79 -1.24
CA ILE A 48 23.72 -3.48 -1.14
C ILE A 48 23.24 -3.66 0.30
N LEU A 49 23.56 -4.77 0.95
CA LEU A 49 23.16 -5.03 2.33
C LEU A 49 23.83 -4.08 3.33
N LYS A 50 25.06 -3.71 3.09
CA LYS A 50 25.79 -2.75 3.92
C LYS A 50 25.20 -1.35 3.83
N GLU A 51 24.90 -0.88 2.62
CA GLU A 51 24.24 0.41 2.40
C GLU A 51 22.83 0.41 3.02
N PHE A 52 22.07 -0.67 2.82
CA PHE A 52 20.74 -0.82 3.41
C PHE A 52 20.80 -0.83 4.95
N SER A 53 21.72 -1.59 5.54
CA SER A 53 21.92 -1.60 7.00
C SER A 53 22.31 -0.21 7.52
N THR A 54 23.10 0.56 6.78
CA THR A 54 23.45 1.94 7.15
C THR A 54 22.20 2.85 7.18
N LEU A 55 21.31 2.73 6.21
CA LEU A 55 20.06 3.48 6.16
C LEU A 55 19.08 3.04 7.28
N LEU A 56 19.02 1.73 7.58
CA LEU A 56 18.17 1.19 8.64
C LEU A 56 18.66 1.56 10.06
N ALA A 57 19.95 1.80 10.23
CA ALA A 57 20.52 2.20 11.52
C ALA A 57 20.14 3.63 11.95
N LEU A 58 19.53 4.41 11.07
CA LEU A 58 19.07 5.76 11.39
C LEU A 58 17.66 5.69 12.02
N PRO A 59 17.48 6.12 13.29
CA PRO A 59 16.14 6.26 13.87
C PRO A 59 15.25 7.14 13.00
N ASN A 60 14.00 6.70 12.79
CA ASN A 60 13.15 7.28 11.75
C ASN A 60 11.68 7.45 12.16
N LEU A 61 11.39 7.65 13.43
CA LEU A 61 10.04 8.03 13.83
C LEU A 61 9.71 9.43 13.33
N ALA A 62 8.55 9.64 12.73
CA ALA A 62 8.10 10.96 12.27
C ALA A 62 8.08 12.02 13.39
N SER A 63 7.87 11.59 14.66
CA SER A 63 7.93 12.43 15.85
C SER A 63 9.35 12.82 16.28
N ASP A 64 10.40 12.12 15.82
CA ASP A 64 11.79 12.47 16.07
C ASP A 64 12.31 13.38 14.94
N SER A 65 12.17 14.68 15.10
CA SER A 65 12.55 15.66 14.08
C SER A 65 14.03 15.60 13.70
N VAL A 66 14.93 15.15 14.58
CA VAL A 66 16.35 15.00 14.31
C VAL A 66 16.63 13.73 13.53
N GLY A 67 16.08 12.62 13.98
CA GLY A 67 16.24 11.33 13.32
C GLY A 67 15.64 11.33 11.91
N ILE A 68 14.42 11.80 11.77
CA ILE A 68 13.73 11.87 10.47
C ILE A 68 14.48 12.79 9.48
N ARG A 69 15.02 13.92 9.95
CA ARG A 69 15.83 14.82 9.14
C ARG A 69 17.13 14.16 8.67
N ARG A 70 17.82 13.40 9.54
CA ARG A 70 19.05 12.66 9.17
C ARG A 70 18.76 11.61 8.08
N ASN A 71 17.62 10.91 8.16
CA ASN A 71 17.19 10.01 7.10
C ASN A 71 17.01 10.74 5.77
N ALA A 72 16.32 11.87 5.77
CA ALA A 72 16.11 12.68 4.58
C ALA A 72 17.42 13.17 3.94
N ASP A 73 18.36 13.67 4.74
CA ASP A 73 19.67 14.12 4.26
C ASP A 73 20.51 12.96 3.70
N GLN A 74 20.46 11.77 4.32
CA GLN A 74 21.09 10.55 3.81
C GLN A 74 20.50 10.15 2.45
N LEU A 75 19.18 10.17 2.30
CA LEU A 75 18.51 9.85 1.05
C LEU A 75 18.84 10.84 -0.07
N ILE A 76 18.96 12.14 0.21
CA ILE A 76 19.47 13.14 -0.75
C ILE A 76 20.86 12.75 -1.24
N THR A 77 21.76 12.34 -0.33
CA THR A 77 23.12 11.90 -0.69
C THR A 77 23.08 10.65 -1.56
N MET A 78 22.26 9.66 -1.22
CA MET A 78 22.11 8.42 -1.99
C MET A 78 21.54 8.68 -3.39
N LEU A 79 20.61 9.59 -3.55
CA LEU A 79 20.06 10.00 -4.85
C LEU A 79 21.11 10.74 -5.70
N ALA A 80 21.81 11.70 -5.11
CA ALA A 80 22.82 12.50 -5.81
C ALA A 80 23.98 11.63 -6.34
N SER A 81 24.45 10.64 -5.57
CA SER A 81 25.49 9.69 -5.99
C SER A 81 25.08 8.84 -7.20
N ARG A 82 23.77 8.67 -7.42
CA ARG A 82 23.19 7.91 -8.54
C ARG A 82 22.81 8.77 -9.75
N GLY A 83 23.18 10.05 -9.73
CA GLY A 83 22.97 10.98 -10.84
C GLY A 83 21.55 11.58 -10.92
N PHE A 84 20.78 11.48 -9.83
CA PHE A 84 19.55 12.26 -9.75
C PHE A 84 19.88 13.75 -9.73
N THR A 85 19.12 14.50 -10.48
CA THR A 85 19.16 15.96 -10.53
C THR A 85 18.01 16.57 -9.73
N ASN A 86 18.07 17.87 -9.49
CA ASN A 86 17.03 18.59 -8.73
C ASN A 86 16.70 17.95 -7.36
N THR A 87 17.68 17.22 -6.77
CA THR A 87 17.50 16.61 -5.46
C THR A 87 17.30 17.66 -4.39
N ARG A 88 16.21 17.55 -3.64
CA ARG A 88 15.88 18.50 -2.57
C ARG A 88 14.89 17.94 -1.57
N LEU A 89 14.79 18.62 -0.44
CA LEU A 89 13.74 18.40 0.56
C LEU A 89 12.54 19.29 0.25
N LEU A 90 11.37 18.68 0.17
CA LEU A 90 10.10 19.38 0.06
C LEU A 90 9.54 19.55 1.47
N THR A 91 9.38 20.80 1.93
CA THR A 91 9.04 21.10 3.31
C THR A 91 7.80 21.97 3.42
N VAL A 92 7.02 21.70 4.48
CA VAL A 92 5.92 22.55 4.94
C VAL A 92 6.08 22.79 6.44
N PRO A 93 5.50 23.87 7.00
CA PRO A 93 5.59 24.15 8.42
C PRO A 93 5.02 23.01 9.28
N GLY A 94 5.78 22.56 10.26
CA GLY A 94 5.34 21.54 11.23
C GLY A 94 5.51 20.08 10.79
N GLY A 95 5.66 19.81 9.49
CA GLY A 95 5.78 18.45 8.96
C GLY A 95 7.22 17.98 8.72
N PRO A 96 7.48 16.68 8.74
CA PRO A 96 8.70 16.09 8.22
C PRO A 96 8.91 16.42 6.73
N PRO A 97 10.17 16.52 6.25
CA PRO A 97 10.43 16.79 4.84
C PRO A 97 10.12 15.55 3.99
N ALA A 98 9.59 15.74 2.78
CA ALA A 98 9.65 14.70 1.76
C ALA A 98 10.94 14.86 0.92
N VAL A 99 11.52 13.74 0.52
CA VAL A 99 12.73 13.70 -0.31
C VAL A 99 12.32 13.61 -1.77
N TYR A 100 12.89 14.45 -2.61
CA TYR A 100 12.58 14.53 -4.04
C TYR A 100 13.84 14.48 -4.89
N GLY A 101 13.74 13.84 -6.07
CA GLY A 101 14.80 13.82 -7.08
C GLY A 101 14.26 13.46 -8.46
N GLU A 102 14.99 13.86 -9.51
CA GLU A 102 14.65 13.61 -10.91
C GLU A 102 15.79 12.85 -11.61
N LEU A 103 15.43 11.86 -12.42
CA LEU A 103 16.37 11.14 -13.27
C LEU A 103 15.79 11.10 -14.70
N PRO A 104 16.12 12.10 -15.54
CA PRO A 104 15.62 12.18 -16.89
C PRO A 104 16.20 11.07 -17.79
N ALA A 105 15.44 10.64 -18.78
CA ALA A 105 15.82 9.64 -19.76
C ALA A 105 15.79 10.25 -21.17
N ALA A 106 16.84 10.04 -21.95
CA ALA A 106 16.92 10.56 -23.30
C ALA A 106 15.81 9.99 -24.19
N GLY A 107 15.04 10.87 -24.84
CA GLY A 107 13.94 10.49 -25.73
C GLY A 107 12.67 10.01 -25.04
N ALA A 108 12.61 9.98 -23.70
CA ALA A 108 11.41 9.59 -22.98
C ALA A 108 10.34 10.70 -23.05
N THR A 109 9.11 10.32 -23.35
CA THR A 109 7.94 11.21 -23.42
C THR A 109 7.02 11.10 -22.23
N ARG A 110 7.27 10.13 -21.33
CA ARG A 110 6.47 9.87 -20.12
C ARG A 110 7.32 10.05 -18.89
N THR A 111 6.68 10.50 -17.81
CA THR A 111 7.28 10.65 -16.49
C THR A 111 6.55 9.77 -15.49
N LEU A 112 7.27 8.83 -14.91
CA LEU A 112 6.80 7.98 -13.80
C LEU A 112 7.36 8.52 -12.48
N VAL A 113 6.50 8.69 -11.49
CA VAL A 113 6.92 9.04 -10.13
C VAL A 113 6.86 7.80 -9.25
N LEU A 114 7.95 7.49 -8.56
CA LEU A 114 8.03 6.39 -7.61
C LEU A 114 7.87 6.96 -6.20
N TYR A 115 6.87 6.44 -5.50
CA TYR A 115 6.60 6.76 -4.10
C TYR A 115 7.12 5.64 -3.20
N ALA A 116 7.72 6.01 -2.10
CA ALA A 116 7.99 5.18 -0.93
C ALA A 116 7.97 6.07 0.32
N HIS A 117 8.03 5.49 1.52
CA HIS A 117 8.23 6.28 2.72
C HIS A 117 9.47 5.84 3.50
N TYR A 118 10.00 6.74 4.35
CA TYR A 118 11.22 6.46 5.09
C TYR A 118 11.06 6.63 6.60
N ASP A 119 9.90 7.06 7.07
CA ASP A 119 9.54 7.00 8.49
C ASP A 119 9.14 5.58 8.88
N GLY A 120 8.99 5.32 10.16
CA GLY A 120 8.63 4.02 10.69
C GLY A 120 7.62 4.13 11.82
N GLN A 121 6.84 3.06 12.00
CA GLN A 121 5.86 2.93 13.06
C GLN A 121 6.48 3.15 14.44
N PRO A 122 5.80 3.85 15.36
CA PRO A 122 6.15 3.90 16.78
C PRO A 122 6.32 2.49 17.36
N LEU A 123 7.26 2.35 18.26
CA LEU A 123 7.63 1.04 18.80
C LEU A 123 8.00 1.09 20.29
N ASP A 124 7.90 -0.07 20.95
CA ASP A 124 8.48 -0.32 22.26
C ASP A 124 9.72 -1.21 22.11
N PRO A 125 10.95 -0.69 22.33
CA PRO A 125 12.18 -1.47 22.15
C PRO A 125 12.26 -2.74 23.02
N LYS A 126 11.50 -2.82 24.12
CA LYS A 126 11.48 -3.97 25.03
C LYS A 126 10.81 -5.20 24.40
N GLN A 127 10.01 -5.02 23.36
CA GLN A 127 9.34 -6.11 22.66
C GLN A 127 10.22 -6.73 21.56
N TRP A 128 11.35 -6.09 21.22
CA TRP A 128 12.22 -6.52 20.13
C TRP A 128 13.29 -7.51 20.61
N THR A 129 13.51 -8.56 19.83
CA THR A 129 14.58 -9.54 20.05
C THR A 129 15.98 -8.93 19.84
N SER A 130 16.11 -7.96 18.93
CA SER A 130 17.32 -7.16 18.70
C SER A 130 16.93 -5.67 18.72
N PRO A 131 17.81 -4.73 19.10
CA PRO A 131 17.46 -3.32 19.10
C PRO A 131 16.97 -2.86 17.72
N PRO A 132 15.84 -2.13 17.63
CA PRO A 132 15.14 -1.87 16.36
C PRO A 132 15.95 -1.10 15.30
N TRP A 133 16.93 -0.31 15.71
CA TRP A 133 17.85 0.43 14.81
C TRP A 133 19.29 -0.13 14.81
N VAL A 134 19.44 -1.40 15.20
CA VAL A 134 20.68 -2.17 15.01
C VAL A 134 20.36 -3.31 14.05
N PRO A 135 20.49 -3.10 12.73
CA PRO A 135 20.13 -4.10 11.74
C PRO A 135 20.91 -5.39 11.93
N VAL A 136 20.21 -6.52 12.00
CA VAL A 136 20.82 -7.84 12.16
C VAL A 136 20.28 -8.78 11.08
N LEU A 137 21.21 -9.52 10.45
CA LEU A 137 20.83 -10.60 9.55
C LEU A 137 20.66 -11.89 10.34
N ARG A 138 19.56 -12.64 10.10
CA ARG A 138 19.31 -13.94 10.70
C ARG A 138 19.04 -14.99 9.64
N ASP A 139 19.47 -16.21 9.92
CA ASP A 139 19.26 -17.38 9.05
C ASP A 139 17.78 -17.84 9.04
N LYS A 140 17.04 -17.58 10.13
CA LYS A 140 15.63 -17.95 10.33
C LYS A 140 14.94 -16.93 11.24
N GLU A 141 13.64 -17.09 11.40
CA GLU A 141 12.88 -16.32 12.38
C GLU A 141 13.31 -16.62 13.82
N PRO A 142 13.31 -15.62 14.73
CA PRO A 142 13.69 -15.81 16.14
C PRO A 142 12.87 -16.90 16.83
N ASN A 143 11.57 -16.97 16.59
CA ASN A 143 10.65 -17.99 17.14
C ASN A 143 10.91 -19.41 16.62
N GLN A 144 11.66 -19.55 15.51
CA GLN A 144 12.12 -20.83 14.93
C GLN A 144 13.57 -21.15 15.32
N GLY A 145 14.13 -20.44 16.31
CA GLY A 145 15.52 -20.61 16.75
C GLY A 145 16.56 -19.96 15.84
N GLY A 146 16.15 -18.95 15.06
CA GLY A 146 17.03 -18.22 14.13
C GLY A 146 18.21 -17.55 14.82
N LYS A 147 19.39 -17.68 14.24
CA LYS A 147 20.65 -17.12 14.75
C LYS A 147 21.03 -15.87 13.97
N VAL A 148 21.65 -14.92 14.65
CA VAL A 148 22.31 -13.80 13.98
C VAL A 148 23.51 -14.33 13.20
N ILE A 149 23.60 -13.98 11.94
CA ILE A 149 24.70 -14.31 11.04
C ILE A 149 25.36 -13.04 10.53
N PRO A 150 26.65 -13.04 10.18
CA PRO A 150 27.30 -11.87 9.61
C PRO A 150 26.71 -11.52 8.25
N LEU A 151 26.80 -10.25 7.86
CA LEU A 151 26.59 -9.86 6.46
C LEU A 151 27.65 -10.57 5.58
N PRO A 152 27.31 -10.92 4.32
CA PRO A 152 28.26 -11.56 3.41
C PRO A 152 29.48 -10.67 3.21
N ALA A 153 30.65 -11.27 3.10
CA ALA A 153 31.86 -10.56 2.72
C ALA A 153 31.79 -10.12 1.24
N HIS A 154 32.68 -9.22 0.84
CA HIS A 154 32.74 -8.78 -0.56
C HIS A 154 32.92 -9.98 -1.52
N GLY A 155 32.02 -10.08 -2.50
CA GLY A 155 31.99 -11.18 -3.46
C GLY A 155 31.31 -12.47 -2.97
N GLU A 156 30.89 -12.54 -1.70
CA GLU A 156 30.08 -13.64 -1.18
C GLU A 156 28.57 -13.36 -1.41
N ARG A 157 27.81 -14.43 -1.48
CA ARG A 157 26.36 -14.37 -1.62
C ARG A 157 25.67 -14.72 -0.32
N ALA A 158 24.62 -13.95 -0.02
CA ALA A 158 23.75 -14.23 1.11
C ALA A 158 22.77 -15.37 0.81
N ASP A 159 22.36 -16.11 1.83
CA ASP A 159 21.21 -16.99 1.70
C ASP A 159 19.96 -16.15 1.39
N PRO A 160 19.28 -16.39 0.26
CA PRO A 160 18.09 -15.63 -0.10
C PRO A 160 16.93 -15.76 0.90
N GLN A 161 16.92 -16.82 1.74
CA GLN A 161 15.91 -17.03 2.78
C GLN A 161 16.26 -16.34 4.10
N ALA A 162 17.51 -15.88 4.27
CA ALA A 162 17.89 -15.07 5.42
C ALA A 162 17.05 -13.77 5.45
N ARG A 163 16.88 -13.22 6.66
CA ARG A 163 16.05 -12.04 6.89
C ARG A 163 16.85 -10.96 7.62
N LEU A 164 16.72 -9.72 7.13
CA LEU A 164 17.29 -8.53 7.76
C LEU A 164 16.24 -7.92 8.70
N TYR A 165 16.56 -7.86 9.98
CA TYR A 165 15.68 -7.37 11.06
C TYR A 165 16.07 -5.96 11.45
N ALA A 166 15.17 -5.03 11.31
CA ALA A 166 15.22 -3.65 11.81
C ALA A 166 13.86 -2.99 11.62
N ARG A 167 13.57 -1.88 12.32
CA ARG A 167 12.41 -1.03 12.00
C ARG A 167 12.57 -0.47 10.58
N SER A 168 11.49 -0.48 9.81
CA SER A 168 11.40 -0.11 8.39
C SER A 168 12.20 -0.99 7.44
N ALA A 169 12.61 -2.20 7.87
CA ALA A 169 13.28 -3.13 6.98
C ALA A 169 12.35 -3.64 5.86
N GLY A 170 11.06 -3.86 6.17
CA GLY A 170 10.02 -4.19 5.20
C GLY A 170 9.25 -2.94 4.76
N ASP A 171 8.85 -2.14 5.72
CA ASP A 171 7.93 -1.02 5.61
C ASP A 171 8.60 0.32 5.97
N ASP A 172 9.10 1.12 4.98
CA ASP A 172 9.15 0.87 3.53
C ASP A 172 10.55 1.19 2.96
N LYS A 173 11.61 1.21 3.80
CA LYS A 173 12.98 1.45 3.32
C LYS A 173 13.47 0.36 2.36
N ALA A 174 12.86 -0.84 2.38
CA ALA A 174 13.14 -1.90 1.41
C ALA A 174 12.90 -1.44 -0.03
N SER A 175 11.77 -0.80 -0.29
CA SER A 175 11.40 -0.31 -1.61
C SER A 175 12.36 0.78 -2.08
N ILE A 176 12.74 1.69 -1.17
CA ILE A 176 13.76 2.71 -1.47
C ILE A 176 15.07 2.04 -1.90
N MET A 177 15.57 1.07 -1.10
CA MET A 177 16.83 0.39 -1.42
C MET A 177 16.74 -0.41 -2.72
N ALA A 178 15.63 -1.08 -2.97
CA ALA A 178 15.41 -1.83 -4.21
C ALA A 178 15.38 -0.93 -5.45
N ILE A 179 14.73 0.24 -5.37
CA ILE A 179 14.73 1.26 -6.44
C ILE A 179 16.16 1.74 -6.71
N LEU A 180 16.89 2.11 -5.67
CA LEU A 180 18.25 2.62 -5.80
C LEU A 180 19.21 1.58 -6.38
N ALA A 181 19.15 0.34 -5.90
CA ALA A 181 19.96 -0.76 -6.43
C ALA A 181 19.59 -1.15 -7.88
N ALA A 182 18.31 -1.05 -8.25
CA ALA A 182 17.88 -1.23 -9.63
C ALA A 182 18.48 -0.19 -10.56
N ILE A 183 18.55 1.08 -10.13
CA ILE A 183 19.19 2.16 -10.89
C ILE A 183 20.70 1.91 -11.01
N ASP A 184 21.36 1.47 -9.94
CA ASP A 184 22.79 1.12 -9.99
C ASP A 184 23.06 -0.02 -10.97
N ALA A 185 22.23 -1.06 -10.96
CA ALA A 185 22.29 -2.18 -11.89
C ALA A 185 22.11 -1.73 -13.34
N MET A 186 21.12 -0.88 -13.61
CA MET A 186 20.87 -0.32 -14.95
C MET A 186 22.04 0.54 -15.44
N ARG A 187 22.64 1.34 -14.56
CA ARG A 187 23.84 2.15 -14.89
C ARG A 187 25.04 1.26 -15.20
N ALA A 188 25.31 0.26 -14.36
CA ALA A 188 26.43 -0.68 -14.55
C ALA A 188 26.32 -1.45 -15.86
N SER A 189 25.11 -1.89 -16.22
CA SER A 189 24.83 -2.63 -17.47
C SER A 189 24.55 -1.72 -18.67
N LYS A 190 24.58 -0.40 -18.50
CA LYS A 190 24.19 0.59 -19.53
C LYS A 190 22.78 0.36 -20.09
N THR A 191 21.89 -0.20 -19.27
CA THR A 191 20.50 -0.40 -19.60
C THR A 191 19.75 0.93 -19.61
N ALA A 192 19.15 1.30 -20.73
CA ALA A 192 18.43 2.56 -20.86
C ALA A 192 17.08 2.53 -20.13
N GLN A 193 16.76 3.63 -19.46
CA GLN A 193 15.40 3.90 -18.95
C GLN A 193 14.46 4.17 -20.14
N SER A 194 13.22 3.73 -20.02
CA SER A 194 12.16 3.99 -21.03
C SER A 194 11.25 5.18 -20.65
N VAL A 195 11.40 5.72 -19.46
CA VAL A 195 10.62 6.84 -18.93
C VAL A 195 11.51 7.80 -18.14
N ASN A 196 11.12 9.06 -18.05
CA ASN A 196 11.67 9.95 -17.04
C ASN A 196 11.24 9.47 -15.66
N LEU A 197 12.14 9.43 -14.70
CA LEU A 197 11.83 9.08 -13.33
C LEU A 197 11.82 10.30 -12.44
N LYS A 198 10.90 10.31 -11.50
CA LYS A 198 10.95 11.12 -10.30
C LYS A 198 10.81 10.20 -9.11
N VAL A 199 11.42 10.57 -7.99
CA VAL A 199 11.18 9.91 -6.71
C VAL A 199 10.57 10.92 -5.74
N PHE A 200 9.66 10.42 -4.93
CA PHE A 200 9.05 11.12 -3.81
C PHE A 200 9.03 10.18 -2.62
N PHE A 201 9.87 10.43 -1.63
CA PHE A 201 9.92 9.62 -0.41
C PHE A 201 9.35 10.45 0.74
N GLU A 202 8.25 9.96 1.31
CA GLU A 202 7.53 10.61 2.41
C GLU A 202 8.18 10.31 3.75
N GLY A 203 8.09 11.24 4.70
CA GLY A 203 8.63 11.07 6.05
C GLY A 203 7.58 11.08 7.16
N GLU A 204 6.30 10.84 6.83
CA GLU A 204 5.19 10.94 7.77
C GLU A 204 4.04 9.94 7.47
N GLU A 205 4.27 8.93 6.64
CA GLU A 205 3.21 7.98 6.25
C GLU A 205 2.64 7.27 7.48
N GLU A 206 3.51 6.75 8.32
CA GLU A 206 3.21 6.01 9.53
C GLU A 206 2.58 6.87 10.66
N ALA A 207 2.65 8.20 10.51
CA ALA A 207 1.95 9.17 11.34
C ALA A 207 0.68 9.74 10.66
N SER A 208 0.12 9.00 9.68
CA SER A 208 -1.11 9.31 8.95
C SER A 208 -0.99 10.48 7.97
N SER A 209 0.20 10.77 7.44
CA SER A 209 0.43 11.73 6.35
C SER A 209 -0.23 13.10 6.56
N GLN A 210 -0.18 13.63 7.79
CA GLN A 210 -0.93 14.84 8.18
C GLN A 210 -0.60 16.06 7.32
N HIS A 211 0.65 16.16 6.85
CA HIS A 211 1.12 17.28 6.05
C HIS A 211 1.21 16.98 4.54
N LEU A 212 0.93 15.74 4.12
CA LEU A 212 1.08 15.32 2.72
C LEU A 212 0.25 16.19 1.77
N ARG A 213 -1.02 16.49 2.10
CA ARG A 213 -1.85 17.38 1.27
C ARG A 213 -1.17 18.72 1.01
N GLN A 214 -0.61 19.35 2.05
CA GLN A 214 0.07 20.63 1.92
C GLN A 214 1.33 20.53 1.04
N ILE A 215 2.08 19.43 1.16
CA ILE A 215 3.26 19.15 0.31
C ILE A 215 2.82 19.00 -1.15
N LEU A 216 1.80 18.18 -1.43
CA LEU A 216 1.32 17.93 -2.78
C LEU A 216 0.79 19.21 -3.45
N GLU A 217 0.04 20.03 -2.71
CA GLU A 217 -0.49 21.31 -3.23
C GLU A 217 0.63 22.32 -3.48
N ARG A 218 1.55 22.50 -2.52
CA ARG A 218 2.65 23.47 -2.60
C ARG A 218 3.63 23.14 -3.73
N TYR A 219 3.92 21.87 -3.95
CA TYR A 219 4.93 21.39 -4.89
C TYR A 219 4.32 20.70 -6.13
N SER A 220 3.04 20.94 -6.40
CA SER A 220 2.30 20.27 -7.49
C SER A 220 2.99 20.37 -8.85
N ALA A 221 3.62 21.49 -9.17
CA ALA A 221 4.36 21.69 -10.42
C ALA A 221 5.59 20.77 -10.52
N GLN A 222 6.36 20.60 -9.43
CA GLN A 222 7.52 19.71 -9.37
C GLN A 222 7.09 18.25 -9.40
N LEU A 223 5.99 17.93 -8.71
CA LEU A 223 5.46 16.57 -8.55
C LEU A 223 4.67 16.11 -9.76
N LYS A 224 4.49 16.96 -10.77
CA LYS A 224 3.80 16.59 -12.01
C LYS A 224 4.48 15.39 -12.67
N GLY A 225 3.69 14.36 -12.95
CA GLY A 225 4.05 13.15 -13.66
C GLY A 225 2.84 12.64 -14.45
N ASP A 226 3.03 11.65 -15.31
CA ASP A 226 1.93 11.02 -16.05
C ASP A 226 1.22 9.96 -15.20
N ALA A 227 1.94 9.36 -14.26
CA ALA A 227 1.40 8.42 -13.27
C ALA A 227 2.38 8.23 -12.10
N TRP A 228 1.87 7.63 -11.02
CA TRP A 228 2.62 7.31 -9.82
C TRP A 228 2.60 5.81 -9.53
N LEU A 229 3.73 5.28 -9.08
CA LEU A 229 3.86 3.94 -8.57
C LEU A 229 4.12 4.01 -7.07
N PHE A 230 3.21 3.47 -6.29
CA PHE A 230 3.30 3.38 -4.84
C PHE A 230 3.99 2.07 -4.50
N CYS A 231 5.22 2.16 -3.97
CA CYS A 231 6.09 0.99 -3.83
C CYS A 231 5.96 0.29 -2.47
N ASP A 232 5.11 0.82 -1.62
CA ASP A 232 4.87 0.38 -0.26
C ASP A 232 3.93 -0.82 -0.14
N GLY A 233 4.10 -1.59 0.93
CA GLY A 233 3.27 -2.71 1.34
C GLY A 233 3.86 -4.10 1.08
N PRO A 234 3.22 -5.14 1.60
CA PRO A 234 3.69 -6.51 1.41
C PRO A 234 3.25 -7.11 0.07
N MET A 235 4.02 -8.08 -0.40
CA MET A 235 3.64 -8.99 -1.48
C MET A 235 2.49 -9.90 -1.06
N HIS A 236 1.87 -10.56 -2.04
CA HIS A 236 0.83 -11.55 -1.76
C HIS A 236 1.37 -12.70 -0.89
N GLN A 237 0.55 -13.22 0.03
CA GLN A 237 0.93 -14.30 0.96
C GLN A 237 1.41 -15.60 0.27
N SER A 238 1.15 -15.79 -1.03
CA SER A 238 1.73 -16.86 -1.83
C SER A 238 3.20 -16.63 -2.20
N GLY A 239 3.80 -15.50 -1.82
CA GLY A 239 5.13 -15.09 -2.27
C GLY A 239 5.19 -14.59 -3.71
N ARG A 240 4.05 -14.54 -4.43
CA ARG A 240 3.99 -14.02 -5.80
C ARG A 240 3.92 -12.50 -5.79
N GLN A 241 4.58 -11.89 -6.78
CA GLN A 241 4.45 -10.46 -7.03
C GLN A 241 2.97 -10.09 -7.25
N GLN A 242 2.51 -9.05 -6.56
CA GLN A 242 1.18 -8.50 -6.79
C GLN A 242 1.25 -7.06 -7.29
N VAL A 243 0.20 -6.66 -7.97
CA VAL A 243 -0.07 -5.29 -8.39
C VAL A 243 -1.45 -4.91 -7.88
N LEU A 244 -1.52 -3.87 -7.05
CA LEU A 244 -2.80 -3.41 -6.51
C LEU A 244 -3.19 -2.10 -7.20
N PHE A 245 -4.43 -2.03 -7.66
CA PHE A 245 -4.93 -0.90 -8.44
C PHE A 245 -5.64 0.15 -7.58
N GLY A 246 -5.69 -0.06 -6.27
CA GLY A 246 -6.26 0.90 -5.33
C GLY A 246 -6.41 0.36 -3.92
N ASN A 247 -6.97 1.20 -3.07
CA ASN A 247 -7.30 0.91 -1.67
C ASN A 247 -8.72 1.32 -1.35
N ARG A 248 -9.23 0.77 -0.25
CA ARG A 248 -10.50 1.22 0.32
C ARG A 248 -10.36 2.61 0.95
N GLY A 249 -11.47 3.32 0.99
CA GLY A 249 -11.64 4.46 1.88
C GLY A 249 -12.09 4.02 3.27
N VAL A 250 -12.15 4.95 4.19
CA VAL A 250 -12.57 4.72 5.57
C VAL A 250 -13.32 5.92 6.13
N THR A 251 -14.27 5.67 7.01
CA THR A 251 -14.81 6.63 7.97
C THR A 251 -15.31 5.86 9.18
N ASP A 252 -15.12 6.43 10.36
CA ASP A 252 -15.48 5.80 11.62
C ASP A 252 -16.49 6.67 12.36
N PHE A 253 -17.30 6.04 13.21
CA PHE A 253 -18.12 6.80 14.14
C PHE A 253 -18.31 6.09 15.47
N GLU A 254 -18.48 6.91 16.50
CA GLU A 254 -18.91 6.50 17.82
C GLU A 254 -20.39 6.83 18.00
N LEU A 255 -21.14 5.89 18.56
CA LEU A 255 -22.57 6.00 18.81
C LEU A 255 -22.83 5.86 20.31
N THR A 256 -23.51 6.84 20.91
CA THR A 256 -24.02 6.75 22.27
C THR A 256 -25.55 6.85 22.26
N LEU A 257 -26.21 5.86 22.83
CA LEU A 257 -27.66 5.91 23.07
C LEU A 257 -27.95 6.17 24.54
N PHE A 258 -28.96 6.98 24.79
CA PHE A 258 -29.29 7.47 26.11
C PHE A 258 -30.61 6.86 26.62
N GLY A 259 -30.56 6.33 27.85
CA GLY A 259 -31.72 5.86 28.63
C GLY A 259 -32.03 6.82 29.78
N PRO A 260 -32.27 6.33 31.00
CA PRO A 260 -32.49 7.18 32.18
C PRO A 260 -31.22 8.00 32.54
N THR A 261 -31.38 9.09 33.29
CA THR A 261 -30.25 9.99 33.65
C THR A 261 -29.25 9.37 34.62
N ARG A 262 -29.59 8.24 35.22
CA ARG A 262 -28.74 7.44 36.12
C ARG A 262 -29.10 5.97 35.98
N ALA A 263 -28.22 5.08 36.40
CA ALA A 263 -28.52 3.66 36.46
C ALA A 263 -29.70 3.41 37.46
N LEU A 264 -30.60 2.52 37.07
CA LEU A 264 -31.80 2.19 37.83
C LEU A 264 -31.81 0.70 38.18
N HIS A 265 -32.35 0.33 39.35
CA HIS A 265 -32.53 -1.05 39.76
C HIS A 265 -33.48 -1.75 38.81
N SER A 266 -33.05 -2.83 38.12
CA SER A 266 -33.81 -3.50 37.07
C SER A 266 -35.08 -4.16 37.58
N GLY A 267 -35.09 -4.65 38.80
CA GLY A 267 -36.27 -5.21 39.46
C GLY A 267 -37.40 -4.20 39.73
N HIS A 268 -37.05 -2.94 39.96
CA HIS A 268 -38.02 -1.88 40.24
C HIS A 268 -38.47 -1.13 38.97
N TYR A 269 -37.59 -1.02 37.95
CA TYR A 269 -37.83 -0.18 36.79
C TYR A 269 -37.85 -0.96 35.45
N GLY A 270 -37.63 -2.30 35.50
CA GLY A 270 -37.76 -3.16 34.32
C GLY A 270 -39.17 -3.08 33.72
N ASN A 271 -39.28 -3.22 32.39
CA ASN A 271 -40.49 -3.05 31.61
C ASN A 271 -41.14 -1.65 31.66
N TRP A 272 -40.52 -0.69 32.37
CA TRP A 272 -41.00 0.69 32.51
C TRP A 272 -39.98 1.70 31.95
N ALA A 273 -38.73 1.64 32.40
CA ALA A 273 -37.67 2.53 31.91
C ALA A 273 -37.06 1.98 30.62
N PRO A 274 -36.80 2.84 29.61
CA PRO A 274 -36.09 2.43 28.40
C PRO A 274 -34.72 1.85 28.72
N ASN A 275 -34.37 0.71 28.12
CA ASN A 275 -33.06 0.07 28.30
C ASN A 275 -32.15 0.40 27.10
N PRO A 276 -31.13 1.25 27.26
CA PRO A 276 -30.26 1.67 26.16
C PRO A 276 -29.46 0.50 25.54
N GLY A 277 -29.17 -0.57 26.30
CA GLY A 277 -28.53 -1.77 25.76
C GLY A 277 -29.41 -2.50 24.74
N VAL A 278 -30.71 -2.67 25.05
CA VAL A 278 -31.68 -3.26 24.10
C VAL A 278 -31.88 -2.33 22.91
N MET A 279 -31.96 -1.02 23.13
CA MET A 279 -32.09 -0.04 22.07
C MET A 279 -30.89 -0.10 21.11
N LEU A 280 -29.66 -0.22 21.63
CA LEU A 280 -28.43 -0.34 20.85
C LEU A 280 -28.40 -1.64 20.04
N ALA A 281 -28.71 -2.78 20.65
CA ALA A 281 -28.75 -4.07 19.96
C ALA A 281 -29.72 -4.04 18.76
N ASN A 282 -30.93 -3.49 18.96
CA ASN A 282 -31.92 -3.35 17.88
C ASN A 282 -31.45 -2.40 16.78
N LEU A 283 -30.80 -1.29 17.12
CA LEU A 283 -30.30 -0.34 16.14
C LEU A 283 -29.17 -0.95 15.31
N VAL A 284 -28.19 -1.61 15.93
CA VAL A 284 -27.12 -2.33 15.24
C VAL A 284 -27.66 -3.39 14.30
N ALA A 285 -28.60 -4.25 14.75
CA ALA A 285 -29.22 -5.28 13.94
C ALA A 285 -30.06 -4.70 12.78
N SER A 286 -30.51 -3.44 12.87
CA SER A 286 -31.17 -2.77 11.77
C SER A 286 -30.24 -2.28 10.67
N MET A 287 -28.93 -2.12 10.96
CA MET A 287 -27.93 -1.56 10.03
C MET A 287 -27.29 -2.62 9.13
N ARG A 288 -27.15 -3.86 9.61
CA ARG A 288 -26.61 -4.98 8.83
C ARG A 288 -27.22 -6.30 9.27
N ASP A 289 -27.11 -7.32 8.43
CA ASP A 289 -27.49 -8.69 8.76
C ASP A 289 -26.29 -9.61 9.05
N ASP A 290 -26.57 -10.88 9.36
CA ASP A 290 -25.57 -11.89 9.71
C ASP A 290 -24.72 -12.32 8.50
N ASP A 291 -25.17 -12.07 7.28
CA ASP A 291 -24.43 -12.35 6.04
C ASP A 291 -23.58 -11.14 5.56
N GLY A 292 -23.52 -10.09 6.40
CA GLY A 292 -22.71 -8.89 6.13
C GLY A 292 -23.34 -7.92 5.13
N HIS A 293 -24.62 -8.09 4.79
CA HIS A 293 -25.33 -7.13 3.95
C HIS A 293 -25.72 -5.89 4.75
N ILE A 294 -25.38 -4.71 4.23
CA ILE A 294 -25.67 -3.42 4.86
C ILE A 294 -27.10 -3.02 4.52
N LYS A 295 -27.95 -2.86 5.54
CA LYS A 295 -29.38 -2.57 5.41
C LYS A 295 -29.71 -1.08 5.42
N VAL A 296 -28.71 -0.22 5.48
CA VAL A 296 -28.87 1.24 5.36
C VAL A 296 -29.34 1.55 3.95
N THR A 297 -30.50 2.19 3.81
CA THR A 297 -31.09 2.51 2.50
C THR A 297 -30.15 3.38 1.67
N GLY A 298 -29.93 3.01 0.41
CA GLY A 298 -29.05 3.78 -0.52
C GLY A 298 -27.54 3.53 -0.33
N TYR A 299 -27.13 2.68 0.62
CA TYR A 299 -25.72 2.51 0.95
C TYR A 299 -24.84 2.02 -0.23
N TYR A 300 -25.42 1.28 -1.16
CA TYR A 300 -24.74 0.72 -2.33
C TYR A 300 -24.91 1.56 -3.61
N ASP A 301 -25.77 2.59 -3.60
CA ASP A 301 -26.20 3.26 -4.83
C ASP A 301 -25.08 4.03 -5.54
N ASP A 302 -24.14 4.60 -4.77
CA ASP A 302 -23.01 5.36 -5.29
C ASP A 302 -21.82 4.48 -5.69
N MET A 303 -21.89 3.18 -5.48
CA MET A 303 -20.77 2.30 -5.82
C MET A 303 -20.47 2.31 -7.31
N ARG A 304 -19.21 2.58 -7.65
CA ARG A 304 -18.74 2.34 -9.01
C ARG A 304 -18.87 0.84 -9.34
N PRO A 305 -19.55 0.47 -10.43
CA PRO A 305 -19.69 -0.92 -10.83
C PRO A 305 -18.33 -1.61 -11.02
N VAL A 306 -18.22 -2.86 -10.56
CA VAL A 306 -17.02 -3.69 -10.80
C VAL A 306 -16.93 -4.00 -12.28
N THR A 307 -15.80 -3.64 -12.93
CA THR A 307 -15.59 -3.84 -14.36
C THR A 307 -15.35 -5.32 -14.71
N ALA A 308 -15.45 -5.66 -15.99
CA ALA A 308 -15.12 -7.01 -16.47
C ALA A 308 -13.64 -7.36 -16.24
N ALA A 309 -12.74 -6.37 -16.34
CA ALA A 309 -11.31 -6.55 -16.05
C ALA A 309 -11.07 -6.88 -14.57
N GLU A 310 -11.70 -6.14 -13.68
CA GLU A 310 -11.63 -6.37 -12.22
C GLU A 310 -12.19 -7.75 -11.83
N ARG A 311 -13.35 -8.15 -12.38
CA ARG A 311 -13.90 -9.49 -12.14
C ARG A 311 -12.96 -10.61 -12.62
N ARG A 312 -12.36 -10.48 -13.82
CA ARG A 312 -11.37 -11.46 -14.30
C ARG A 312 -10.13 -11.52 -13.41
N ALA A 313 -9.68 -10.38 -12.92
CA ALA A 313 -8.53 -10.31 -12.02
C ALA A 313 -8.81 -11.05 -10.71
N VAL A 314 -9.93 -10.78 -10.06
CA VAL A 314 -10.37 -11.48 -8.83
C VAL A 314 -10.53 -12.99 -9.06
N ALA A 315 -11.15 -13.39 -10.16
CA ALA A 315 -11.31 -14.81 -10.51
C ALA A 315 -9.98 -15.54 -10.78
N GLY A 316 -8.93 -14.80 -11.16
CA GLY A 316 -7.57 -15.32 -11.39
C GLY A 316 -6.68 -15.39 -10.16
N LEU A 317 -7.14 -14.94 -8.99
CA LEU A 317 -6.38 -15.00 -7.76
C LEU A 317 -6.28 -16.43 -7.23
N PRO A 318 -5.18 -16.79 -6.55
CA PRO A 318 -5.08 -18.04 -5.82
C PRO A 318 -6.20 -18.16 -4.78
N LYS A 319 -6.79 -19.34 -4.66
CA LYS A 319 -7.89 -19.61 -3.73
C LYS A 319 -7.34 -20.10 -2.40
N PHE A 320 -7.13 -19.20 -1.45
CA PHE A 320 -6.69 -19.51 -0.09
C PHE A 320 -7.83 -19.52 0.93
N ASP A 321 -9.04 -19.19 0.52
CA ASP A 321 -10.17 -19.05 1.44
C ASP A 321 -10.43 -20.30 2.28
N PRO A 322 -10.35 -21.54 1.75
CA PRO A 322 -10.53 -22.75 2.57
C PRO A 322 -9.45 -22.89 3.66
N GLU A 323 -8.18 -22.66 3.31
CA GLU A 323 -7.06 -22.73 4.25
C GLU A 323 -7.15 -21.61 5.28
N LEU A 324 -7.47 -20.38 4.85
CA LEU A 324 -7.65 -19.23 5.73
C LEU A 324 -8.82 -19.46 6.69
N ARG A 325 -9.95 -19.94 6.20
CA ARG A 325 -11.11 -20.28 7.03
C ARG A 325 -10.74 -21.31 8.10
N LYS A 326 -9.98 -22.35 7.72
CA LYS A 326 -9.50 -23.37 8.66
C LYS A 326 -8.54 -22.78 9.69
N ALA A 327 -7.59 -21.96 9.27
CA ALA A 327 -6.61 -21.31 10.16
C ALA A 327 -7.29 -20.39 11.18
N LEU A 328 -8.37 -19.70 10.78
CA LEU A 328 -9.16 -18.82 11.63
C LEU A 328 -10.25 -19.56 12.46
N GLY A 329 -10.40 -20.88 12.32
CA GLY A 329 -11.39 -21.68 13.05
C GLY A 329 -12.85 -21.35 12.67
N LEU A 330 -13.11 -20.90 11.44
CA LEU A 330 -14.42 -20.51 10.97
C LEU A 330 -15.14 -21.70 10.29
N ALA A 331 -16.32 -22.06 10.79
CA ALA A 331 -17.18 -23.06 10.14
C ALA A 331 -17.76 -22.55 8.81
N ARG A 332 -18.08 -21.26 8.74
CA ARG A 332 -18.50 -20.53 7.54
C ARG A 332 -17.96 -19.11 7.55
N THR A 333 -17.93 -18.45 6.40
CA THR A 333 -17.73 -17.00 6.29
C THR A 333 -19.09 -16.30 6.15
N GLU A 334 -19.13 -14.98 6.23
CA GLU A 334 -20.29 -14.19 5.82
C GLU A 334 -20.55 -14.36 4.31
N ALA A 335 -21.75 -14.03 3.85
CA ALA A 335 -22.15 -14.05 2.44
C ALA A 335 -21.96 -15.41 1.73
N ASN A 336 -22.39 -16.49 2.42
CA ASN A 336 -22.43 -17.84 1.85
C ASN A 336 -21.09 -18.32 1.24
N ASP A 337 -20.00 -18.14 1.99
CA ASP A 337 -18.64 -18.53 1.58
C ASP A 337 -18.14 -17.84 0.30
N ALA A 338 -18.62 -16.64 -0.02
CA ALA A 338 -18.04 -15.81 -1.06
C ALA A 338 -16.56 -15.51 -0.78
N LEU A 339 -15.75 -15.45 -1.84
CA LEU A 339 -14.30 -15.27 -1.71
C LEU A 339 -13.96 -13.93 -1.04
N LEU A 340 -12.94 -13.92 -0.18
CA LEU A 340 -12.46 -12.70 0.49
C LEU A 340 -12.18 -11.58 -0.51
N ALA A 341 -11.51 -11.91 -1.63
CA ALA A 341 -11.19 -10.95 -2.68
C ALA A 341 -12.44 -10.33 -3.34
N GLU A 342 -13.56 -11.06 -3.43
CA GLU A 342 -14.84 -10.52 -3.89
C GLU A 342 -15.46 -9.59 -2.85
N ARG A 343 -15.37 -9.98 -1.57
CA ARG A 343 -15.93 -9.18 -0.46
C ARG A 343 -15.18 -7.87 -0.25
N ILE A 344 -13.87 -7.85 -0.44
CA ILE A 344 -13.05 -6.64 -0.39
C ILE A 344 -13.48 -5.61 -1.45
N MET A 345 -14.06 -6.04 -2.57
CA MET A 345 -14.58 -5.16 -3.61
C MET A 345 -15.87 -4.41 -3.21
N LEU A 346 -16.49 -4.80 -2.11
CA LEU A 346 -17.73 -4.22 -1.58
C LEU A 346 -17.43 -3.37 -0.33
N PRO A 347 -18.31 -2.41 0.02
CA PRO A 347 -18.15 -1.67 1.27
C PRO A 347 -18.37 -2.59 2.46
N ALA A 348 -17.77 -2.25 3.60
CA ALA A 348 -17.99 -2.96 4.84
C ALA A 348 -18.48 -2.02 5.94
N PHE A 349 -19.33 -2.55 6.83
CA PHE A 349 -19.89 -1.86 7.98
C PHE A 349 -19.56 -2.70 9.23
N ASN A 350 -18.42 -2.41 9.85
CA ASN A 350 -17.88 -3.23 10.93
C ASN A 350 -18.24 -2.62 12.29
N LEU A 351 -18.79 -3.44 13.18
CA LEU A 351 -18.92 -3.12 14.58
C LEU A 351 -17.60 -3.46 15.28
N ARG A 352 -16.86 -2.44 15.75
CA ARG A 352 -15.59 -2.62 16.48
C ARG A 352 -15.80 -3.02 17.94
N GLY A 353 -16.89 -2.56 18.54
CA GLY A 353 -17.20 -2.88 19.93
C GLY A 353 -18.55 -2.32 20.37
N MET A 354 -19.08 -2.95 21.41
CA MET A 354 -20.29 -2.49 22.13
C MET A 354 -20.03 -2.53 23.64
N ARG A 355 -20.57 -1.55 24.37
CA ARG A 355 -20.51 -1.51 25.83
C ARG A 355 -21.82 -0.94 26.38
N VAL A 356 -22.35 -1.56 27.42
CA VAL A 356 -23.52 -1.09 28.16
C VAL A 356 -23.20 -0.97 29.66
N SER A 357 -22.95 -2.10 30.31
CA SER A 357 -22.62 -2.24 31.73
C SER A 357 -21.75 -3.48 31.91
N GLY A 358 -21.40 -3.80 33.15
CA GLY A 358 -20.65 -5.02 33.46
C GLY A 358 -21.41 -6.30 33.15
N VAL A 359 -20.67 -7.38 32.88
CA VAL A 359 -21.18 -8.75 32.68
C VAL A 359 -20.43 -9.71 33.61
N ARG A 360 -20.97 -10.89 33.86
CA ARG A 360 -20.40 -11.90 34.76
C ARG A 360 -20.11 -11.30 36.15
N GLU A 361 -18.88 -11.35 36.63
CA GLU A 361 -18.45 -10.87 37.95
C GLU A 361 -18.66 -9.36 38.17
N THR A 362 -18.69 -8.58 37.08
CA THR A 362 -18.95 -7.13 37.10
C THR A 362 -20.42 -6.79 36.83
N GLY A 363 -21.27 -7.81 36.59
CA GLY A 363 -22.69 -7.66 36.33
C GLY A 363 -23.45 -7.14 37.57
N SER A 364 -24.45 -6.29 37.33
CA SER A 364 -25.34 -5.79 38.37
C SER A 364 -26.81 -5.76 37.88
N ASN A 365 -27.77 -5.87 38.79
CA ASN A 365 -29.19 -5.80 38.48
C ASN A 365 -29.64 -4.36 38.18
N THR A 366 -29.06 -3.77 37.09
CA THR A 366 -29.30 -2.38 36.73
C THR A 366 -29.68 -2.20 35.26
N ILE A 367 -30.52 -1.20 34.99
CA ILE A 367 -30.69 -0.59 33.66
C ILE A 367 -29.68 0.54 33.55
N ALA A 368 -28.79 0.47 32.61
CA ALA A 368 -27.77 1.49 32.39
C ALA A 368 -28.35 2.84 31.96
N SER A 369 -27.62 3.92 32.19
CA SER A 369 -27.99 5.25 31.69
C SER A 369 -27.64 5.47 30.22
N GLU A 370 -26.67 4.72 29.69
CA GLU A 370 -26.11 4.88 28.37
C GLU A 370 -25.63 3.54 27.79
N ALA A 371 -25.59 3.46 26.47
CA ALA A 371 -24.98 2.36 25.74
C ALA A 371 -24.15 2.89 24.58
N TYR A 372 -23.00 2.26 24.33
CA TYR A 372 -21.98 2.72 23.39
C TYR A 372 -21.70 1.69 22.32
N ALA A 373 -21.48 2.14 21.08
CA ALA A 373 -20.92 1.32 20.00
C ALA A 373 -19.94 2.12 19.16
N SER A 374 -18.94 1.41 18.65
CA SER A 374 -17.89 1.95 17.80
C SER A 374 -17.90 1.23 16.46
N PHE A 375 -17.84 1.97 15.36
CA PHE A 375 -17.94 1.44 14.00
C PHE A 375 -16.78 1.88 13.11
N ASP A 376 -16.38 0.97 12.22
CA ASP A 376 -15.42 1.17 11.14
C ASP A 376 -16.11 0.84 9.81
N LEU A 377 -16.20 1.82 8.93
CA LEU A 377 -16.84 1.70 7.63
C LEU A 377 -15.78 1.74 6.54
N ARG A 378 -15.68 0.67 5.76
CA ARG A 378 -14.79 0.65 4.60
C ARG A 378 -15.56 1.04 3.37
N LEU A 379 -15.06 2.07 2.68
CA LEU A 379 -15.68 2.67 1.52
C LEU A 379 -15.07 2.11 0.23
N VAL A 380 -15.84 2.12 -0.85
CA VAL A 380 -15.38 1.74 -2.19
C VAL A 380 -15.51 2.90 -3.17
N PRO A 381 -14.88 2.86 -4.35
CA PRO A 381 -14.96 3.93 -5.33
C PRO A 381 -16.39 4.35 -5.64
N GLY A 382 -16.62 5.65 -5.66
CA GLY A 382 -17.94 6.29 -5.81
C GLY A 382 -18.51 6.78 -4.49
N GLN A 383 -18.23 6.10 -3.38
CA GLN A 383 -18.66 6.53 -2.05
C GLN A 383 -17.76 7.62 -1.48
N THR A 384 -18.36 8.56 -0.75
CA THR A 384 -17.65 9.59 0.00
C THR A 384 -18.00 9.51 1.49
N PRO A 385 -17.07 9.82 2.42
CA PRO A 385 -17.37 9.86 3.85
C PRO A 385 -18.60 10.72 4.17
N ALA A 386 -18.71 11.89 3.56
CA ALA A 386 -19.81 12.83 3.81
C ALA A 386 -21.19 12.24 3.43
N HIS A 387 -21.29 11.58 2.27
CA HIS A 387 -22.55 10.99 1.85
C HIS A 387 -22.90 9.75 2.70
N VAL A 388 -21.93 8.89 3.00
CA VAL A 388 -22.15 7.72 3.87
C VAL A 388 -22.63 8.14 5.26
N ARG A 389 -22.06 9.22 5.85
CA ARG A 389 -22.56 9.80 7.12
C ARG A 389 -24.04 10.20 7.02
N GLN A 390 -24.42 10.89 5.94
CA GLN A 390 -25.80 11.28 5.72
C GLN A 390 -26.75 10.07 5.67
N LEU A 391 -26.36 9.00 4.96
CA LEU A 391 -27.16 7.77 4.86
C LEU A 391 -27.32 7.07 6.20
N VAL A 392 -26.22 6.93 6.96
CA VAL A 392 -26.25 6.29 8.29
C VAL A 392 -27.09 7.09 9.27
N GLU A 393 -26.94 8.42 9.32
CA GLU A 393 -27.75 9.25 10.20
C GLU A 393 -29.22 9.28 9.78
N ALA A 394 -29.52 9.26 8.48
CA ALA A 394 -30.89 9.13 7.99
C ALA A 394 -31.51 7.79 8.44
N HIS A 395 -30.72 6.69 8.42
CA HIS A 395 -31.14 5.39 8.93
C HIS A 395 -31.43 5.45 10.44
N ILE A 396 -30.54 6.06 11.24
CA ILE A 396 -30.72 6.21 12.69
C ILE A 396 -31.99 7.01 12.98
N ARG A 397 -32.23 8.11 12.25
CA ARG A 397 -33.47 8.91 12.37
C ARG A 397 -34.71 8.11 11.99
N LYS A 398 -34.64 7.27 10.94
CA LYS A 398 -35.73 6.36 10.53
C LYS A 398 -36.09 5.35 11.62
N GLN A 399 -35.11 4.95 12.48
CA GLN A 399 -35.36 4.11 13.66
C GLN A 399 -35.97 4.90 14.85
N GLY A 400 -36.30 6.17 14.65
CA GLY A 400 -36.96 7.05 15.61
C GLY A 400 -36.05 7.78 16.58
N TYR A 401 -34.74 7.85 16.30
CA TYR A 401 -33.80 8.58 17.14
C TYR A 401 -33.68 10.03 16.71
N TRP A 402 -33.69 10.93 17.68
CA TRP A 402 -33.19 12.27 17.50
C TRP A 402 -31.66 12.25 17.65
N ILE A 403 -30.95 12.83 16.67
CA ILE A 403 -29.48 12.82 16.63
C ILE A 403 -28.94 14.18 17.06
N THR A 404 -27.89 14.14 17.89
CA THR A 404 -27.04 15.29 18.20
C THR A 404 -25.56 14.91 18.05
N HIS A 405 -24.73 15.94 17.83
CA HIS A 405 -23.27 15.84 17.84
C HIS A 405 -22.69 16.48 19.13
N ASP A 406 -23.53 17.13 19.91
CA ASP A 406 -23.17 17.82 21.14
C ASP A 406 -23.38 16.95 22.39
N THR A 407 -22.87 17.41 23.53
CA THR A 407 -23.09 16.79 24.82
C THR A 407 -24.59 16.77 25.15
N VAL A 408 -25.11 15.60 25.46
CA VAL A 408 -26.56 15.40 25.73
C VAL A 408 -26.95 15.92 27.09
N THR A 409 -27.91 16.85 27.14
CA THR A 409 -28.47 17.44 28.35
C THR A 409 -29.75 16.70 28.80
N VAL A 410 -30.17 16.93 30.06
CA VAL A 410 -31.45 16.40 30.57
C VAL A 410 -32.62 16.98 29.78
N ALA A 411 -32.57 18.23 29.37
CA ALA A 411 -33.61 18.86 28.56
C ALA A 411 -33.79 18.15 27.20
N MET A 412 -32.71 17.76 26.53
CA MET A 412 -32.77 16.98 25.28
C MET A 412 -33.42 15.60 25.51
N ARG A 413 -33.08 14.92 26.61
CA ARG A 413 -33.69 13.60 26.93
C ARG A 413 -35.19 13.70 27.23
N LEU A 414 -35.65 14.82 27.83
CA LEU A 414 -37.05 15.07 28.08
C LEU A 414 -37.83 15.48 26.81
N ALA A 415 -37.17 16.13 25.89
CA ALA A 415 -37.77 16.57 24.62
C ALA A 415 -37.89 15.44 23.57
N HIS A 416 -37.05 14.41 23.67
CA HIS A 416 -36.98 13.35 22.66
C HIS A 416 -37.01 11.96 23.30
N PRO A 417 -37.93 11.06 22.89
CA PRO A 417 -38.09 9.71 23.49
C PRO A 417 -36.90 8.80 23.23
N LYS A 418 -36.13 9.03 22.15
CA LYS A 418 -34.91 8.31 21.80
C LYS A 418 -33.85 9.32 21.36
N VAL A 419 -32.74 9.38 22.10
CA VAL A 419 -31.62 10.29 21.81
C VAL A 419 -30.38 9.48 21.43
N ALA A 420 -29.74 9.85 20.33
CA ALA A 420 -28.47 9.32 19.88
C ALA A 420 -27.44 10.46 19.74
N ARG A 421 -26.27 10.31 20.32
CA ARG A 421 -25.09 11.12 19.99
C ARG A 421 -24.23 10.34 19.02
N VAL A 422 -23.85 11.00 17.91
CA VAL A 422 -23.00 10.43 16.87
C VAL A 422 -21.78 11.33 16.68
N GLU A 423 -20.59 10.73 16.78
CA GLU A 423 -19.31 11.43 16.66
C GLU A 423 -18.52 10.78 15.53
N TRP A 424 -18.25 11.54 14.46
CA TRP A 424 -17.57 11.05 13.26
C TRP A 424 -16.11 11.44 13.22
N THR A 425 -15.26 10.54 12.73
CA THR A 425 -13.91 10.90 12.26
C THR A 425 -14.00 11.51 10.85
N GLU A 426 -13.00 12.26 10.40
CA GLU A 426 -13.03 12.89 9.08
C GLU A 426 -13.16 11.85 7.96
N GLY A 427 -12.35 10.80 7.98
CA GLY A 427 -12.35 9.75 6.98
C GLY A 427 -11.85 10.24 5.59
N TYR A 428 -11.74 9.31 4.64
CA TYR A 428 -11.37 9.62 3.26
C TYR A 428 -11.93 8.59 2.28
N PRO A 429 -12.08 8.96 0.98
CA PRO A 429 -12.64 8.08 -0.04
C PRO A 429 -11.66 6.99 -0.47
N ALA A 430 -12.17 5.96 -1.14
CA ALA A 430 -11.37 4.96 -1.82
C ALA A 430 -10.69 5.55 -3.07
N SER A 431 -9.54 4.98 -3.44
CA SER A 431 -8.85 5.23 -4.69
C SER A 431 -8.77 3.94 -5.51
N ARG A 432 -8.96 4.03 -6.84
CA ARG A 432 -8.82 2.86 -7.73
C ARG A 432 -8.51 3.27 -9.17
N ALA A 433 -7.29 3.01 -9.61
CA ALA A 433 -6.87 3.21 -10.99
C ALA A 433 -7.52 2.21 -11.95
N PRO A 434 -7.84 2.59 -13.20
CA PRO A 434 -8.35 1.66 -14.20
C PRO A 434 -7.30 0.60 -14.59
N MET A 435 -7.63 -0.68 -14.40
CA MET A 435 -6.74 -1.81 -14.75
C MET A 435 -6.53 -1.92 -16.27
N ASP A 436 -7.52 -1.57 -17.06
CA ASP A 436 -7.53 -1.58 -18.52
C ASP A 436 -7.18 -0.23 -19.16
N GLY A 437 -6.83 0.75 -18.34
CA GLY A 437 -6.28 2.03 -18.78
C GLY A 437 -4.85 1.90 -19.31
N PRO A 438 -4.34 2.93 -20.02
CA PRO A 438 -2.99 2.90 -20.62
C PRO A 438 -1.88 2.58 -19.62
N PHE A 439 -1.91 3.19 -18.44
CA PHE A 439 -0.90 2.97 -17.40
C PHE A 439 -1.01 1.55 -16.79
N GLY A 440 -2.22 1.10 -16.44
CA GLY A 440 -2.43 -0.24 -15.92
C GLY A 440 -1.93 -1.33 -16.87
N LYS A 441 -2.27 -1.23 -18.16
CA LYS A 441 -1.77 -2.14 -19.22
C LYS A 441 -0.25 -2.10 -19.34
N ALA A 442 0.35 -0.92 -19.28
CA ALA A 442 1.80 -0.75 -19.38
C ALA A 442 2.53 -1.40 -18.20
N VAL A 443 2.05 -1.19 -16.96
CA VAL A 443 2.62 -1.84 -15.76
C VAL A 443 2.52 -3.37 -15.87
N ILE A 444 1.33 -3.89 -16.21
CA ILE A 444 1.12 -5.34 -16.34
C ILE A 444 2.04 -5.93 -17.42
N ALA A 445 2.17 -5.28 -18.57
CA ALA A 445 3.02 -5.76 -19.67
C ALA A 445 4.51 -5.75 -19.28
N ALA A 446 4.98 -4.66 -18.67
CA ALA A 446 6.37 -4.54 -18.24
C ALA A 446 6.74 -5.56 -17.14
N LEU A 447 5.83 -5.85 -16.22
CA LEU A 447 6.05 -6.84 -15.15
C LEU A 447 6.02 -8.28 -15.67
N ARG A 448 5.27 -8.57 -16.72
CA ARG A 448 5.24 -9.90 -17.36
C ARG A 448 6.48 -10.21 -18.18
N ASP A 449 7.16 -9.17 -18.70
CA ASP A 449 8.34 -9.34 -19.52
C ASP A 449 9.50 -9.95 -18.72
N GLY A 450 9.84 -11.19 -19.04
CA GLY A 450 10.89 -11.97 -18.38
C GLY A 450 10.57 -12.44 -16.95
N ALA A 451 9.34 -12.28 -16.47
CA ALA A 451 8.92 -12.82 -15.18
C ALA A 451 8.73 -14.35 -15.26
N LYS A 452 9.11 -15.06 -14.21
CA LYS A 452 8.87 -16.51 -14.09
C LYS A 452 7.38 -16.83 -14.02
N GLU A 453 6.65 -16.00 -13.29
CA GLU A 453 5.20 -16.09 -13.11
C GLU A 453 4.56 -14.73 -13.37
N SER A 454 3.35 -14.74 -13.94
CA SER A 454 2.58 -13.50 -14.08
C SER A 454 2.26 -12.91 -12.71
N PRO A 455 2.33 -11.58 -12.53
CA PRO A 455 1.94 -10.94 -11.28
C PRO A 455 0.46 -11.19 -11.01
N LEU A 456 0.09 -11.24 -9.74
CA LEU A 456 -1.29 -11.23 -9.30
C LEU A 456 -1.84 -9.82 -9.45
N LEU A 457 -3.03 -9.72 -10.03
CA LEU A 457 -3.68 -8.44 -10.27
C LEU A 457 -4.80 -8.26 -9.24
N MET A 458 -4.61 -7.34 -8.32
CA MET A 458 -5.55 -7.02 -7.25
C MET A 458 -6.26 -5.71 -7.57
N PRO A 459 -7.57 -5.71 -7.88
CA PRO A 459 -8.28 -4.47 -8.17
C PRO A 459 -8.23 -3.47 -7.02
N THR A 460 -8.19 -3.96 -5.78
CA THR A 460 -8.08 -3.15 -4.57
C THR A 460 -7.42 -3.93 -3.44
N SER A 461 -6.71 -3.21 -2.57
CA SER A 461 -6.33 -3.69 -1.24
C SER A 461 -7.54 -3.62 -0.28
N GLY A 462 -7.57 -4.49 0.72
CA GLY A 462 -8.49 -4.35 1.87
C GLY A 462 -8.07 -3.23 2.83
N ALA A 463 -6.80 -2.83 2.79
CA ALA A 463 -6.24 -1.75 3.58
C ALA A 463 -6.65 -0.36 3.05
N THR A 464 -6.31 0.66 3.80
CA THR A 464 -6.50 2.07 3.46
C THR A 464 -5.14 2.77 3.43
N GLY A 465 -5.04 3.92 2.75
CA GLY A 465 -3.80 4.68 2.66
C GLY A 465 -4.03 6.05 2.04
N PRO A 466 -3.04 6.94 2.03
CA PRO A 466 -3.19 8.32 1.60
C PRO A 466 -3.31 8.52 0.08
N THR A 467 -3.37 7.44 -0.70
CA THR A 467 -3.35 7.49 -2.17
C THR A 467 -4.46 8.32 -2.80
N TYR A 468 -5.60 8.47 -2.11
CA TYR A 468 -6.68 9.36 -2.55
C TYR A 468 -6.22 10.83 -2.68
N LEU A 469 -5.22 11.27 -1.89
CA LEU A 469 -4.68 12.64 -1.96
C LEU A 469 -4.01 12.92 -3.30
N PHE A 470 -3.26 11.96 -3.82
CA PHE A 470 -2.60 12.08 -5.12
C PHE A 470 -3.62 12.19 -6.26
N GLU A 471 -4.68 11.38 -6.21
CA GLU A 471 -5.78 11.44 -7.16
C GLU A 471 -6.52 12.79 -7.06
N GLN A 472 -6.79 13.28 -5.86
CA GLN A 472 -7.51 14.54 -5.65
C GLN A 472 -6.68 15.78 -6.03
N VAL A 473 -5.41 15.83 -5.63
CA VAL A 473 -4.56 17.02 -5.80
C VAL A 473 -3.86 17.02 -7.16
N LEU A 474 -3.23 15.90 -7.54
CA LEU A 474 -2.41 15.83 -8.75
C LEU A 474 -3.16 15.30 -9.97
N LYS A 475 -4.36 14.73 -9.79
CA LYS A 475 -5.20 14.16 -10.87
C LYS A 475 -4.48 13.07 -11.68
N VAL A 476 -3.69 12.23 -11.02
CA VAL A 476 -2.87 11.20 -11.64
C VAL A 476 -3.30 9.80 -11.21
N PRO A 477 -3.24 8.79 -12.09
CA PRO A 477 -3.45 7.40 -11.69
C PRO A 477 -2.30 6.90 -10.82
N MET A 478 -2.65 6.08 -9.83
CA MET A 478 -1.71 5.49 -8.89
C MET A 478 -1.92 3.98 -8.81
N ILE A 479 -0.83 3.22 -8.89
CA ILE A 479 -0.82 1.76 -8.82
C ILE A 479 0.22 1.36 -7.77
N HIS A 480 -0.08 0.33 -6.97
CA HIS A 480 0.84 -0.16 -5.96
C HIS A 480 1.64 -1.35 -6.49
N LEU A 481 2.93 -1.34 -6.22
CA LEU A 481 3.86 -2.41 -6.55
C LEU A 481 4.77 -2.72 -5.36
N PRO A 482 4.27 -3.40 -4.34
CA PRO A 482 5.01 -3.73 -3.13
C PRO A 482 6.05 -4.83 -3.36
N ILE A 483 7.07 -4.88 -2.48
CA ILE A 483 8.12 -5.91 -2.52
C ILE A 483 8.35 -6.63 -1.19
N ALA A 484 7.93 -6.07 -0.06
CA ALA A 484 8.16 -6.66 1.24
C ALA A 484 7.52 -8.06 1.35
N ASN A 485 8.04 -8.94 2.17
CA ASN A 485 7.42 -10.23 2.40
C ASN A 485 6.14 -10.07 3.25
N TYR A 486 5.12 -10.89 2.98
CA TYR A 486 3.82 -10.80 3.68
C TYR A 486 3.90 -11.11 5.18
N ASP A 487 4.98 -11.78 5.60
CA ASP A 487 5.29 -12.21 6.96
C ASP A 487 6.44 -11.39 7.56
N ASP A 488 6.49 -10.10 7.26
CA ASP A 488 7.53 -9.15 7.65
C ASP A 488 7.35 -8.56 9.05
N ASN A 489 6.27 -8.90 9.76
CA ASN A 489 5.87 -8.28 11.02
C ASN A 489 5.64 -6.76 10.93
N GLN A 490 5.10 -6.30 9.80
CA GLN A 490 4.74 -4.89 9.60
C GLN A 490 4.01 -4.34 10.84
N HIS A 491 4.39 -3.15 11.31
CA HIS A 491 3.88 -2.45 12.50
C HIS A 491 4.09 -3.18 13.85
N ALA A 492 4.75 -4.34 13.85
CA ALA A 492 5.04 -5.11 15.06
C ALA A 492 6.54 -5.11 15.41
N ALA A 493 6.88 -5.73 16.54
CA ALA A 493 8.27 -6.01 16.89
C ALA A 493 8.88 -7.05 15.95
N ASP A 494 10.20 -7.01 15.81
CA ASP A 494 10.97 -7.90 14.93
C ASP A 494 10.53 -7.81 13.45
N GLU A 495 10.18 -6.60 13.01
CA GLU A 495 9.98 -6.30 11.59
C GLU A 495 11.22 -6.71 10.78
N ASN A 496 10.98 -7.29 9.61
CA ASN A 496 12.06 -7.90 8.84
C ASN A 496 11.79 -7.92 7.34
N LEU A 497 12.87 -7.97 6.58
CA LEU A 497 12.81 -8.21 5.13
C LEU A 497 13.54 -9.51 4.79
N ARG A 498 12.87 -10.43 4.10
CA ARG A 498 13.51 -11.62 3.49
C ARG A 498 14.36 -11.17 2.30
N LEU A 499 15.62 -11.59 2.24
CA LEU A 499 16.53 -11.12 1.20
C LEU A 499 16.05 -11.46 -0.21
N GLN A 500 15.38 -12.60 -0.43
CA GLN A 500 14.80 -12.91 -1.73
C GLN A 500 13.82 -11.82 -2.22
N ASN A 501 13.05 -11.24 -1.30
CA ASN A 501 12.11 -10.16 -1.63
C ASN A 501 12.83 -8.89 -2.10
N LEU A 502 13.94 -8.52 -1.44
CA LEU A 502 14.78 -7.41 -1.89
C LEU A 502 15.36 -7.69 -3.30
N TRP A 503 15.87 -8.90 -3.50
CA TRP A 503 16.44 -9.29 -4.79
C TRP A 503 15.42 -9.28 -5.92
N ASP A 504 14.25 -9.83 -5.68
CA ASP A 504 13.15 -9.82 -6.66
C ASP A 504 12.63 -8.40 -6.90
N GLY A 505 12.63 -7.55 -5.88
CA GLY A 505 12.29 -6.13 -5.98
C GLY A 505 13.24 -5.35 -6.89
N ILE A 506 14.56 -5.52 -6.72
CA ILE A 506 15.59 -4.90 -7.58
C ILE A 506 15.37 -5.30 -9.04
N GLU A 507 15.21 -6.60 -9.31
CA GLU A 507 14.98 -7.13 -10.64
C GLU A 507 13.66 -6.61 -11.24
N THR A 508 12.62 -6.48 -10.42
CA THR A 508 11.29 -6.02 -10.82
C THR A 508 11.30 -4.53 -11.18
N TYR A 509 11.91 -3.68 -10.37
CA TYR A 509 11.98 -2.26 -10.66
C TYR A 509 12.89 -1.96 -11.87
N ALA A 510 14.00 -2.68 -12.04
CA ALA A 510 14.83 -2.56 -13.24
C ALA A 510 14.05 -2.91 -14.51
N ALA A 511 13.32 -4.04 -14.52
CA ALA A 511 12.50 -4.46 -15.64
C ALA A 511 11.39 -3.45 -15.95
N LEU A 512 10.71 -2.95 -14.91
CA LEU A 512 9.65 -1.95 -15.05
C LEU A 512 10.20 -0.66 -15.69
N ILE A 513 11.26 -0.09 -15.13
CA ILE A 513 11.86 1.18 -15.58
C ILE A 513 12.36 1.06 -17.03
N ALA A 514 12.95 -0.06 -17.40
CA ALA A 514 13.44 -0.31 -18.76
C ALA A 514 12.32 -0.57 -19.78
N GLY A 515 11.18 -1.12 -19.32
CA GLY A 515 10.13 -1.65 -20.21
C GLY A 515 8.89 -0.78 -20.35
N ILE A 516 8.46 -0.11 -19.29
CA ILE A 516 7.12 0.48 -19.19
C ILE A 516 6.82 1.53 -20.27
N GLY A 517 7.76 2.39 -20.60
CA GLY A 517 7.57 3.45 -21.61
C GLY A 517 7.29 2.95 -23.01
N ARG A 518 7.64 1.69 -23.31
CA ARG A 518 7.41 1.07 -24.63
C ARG A 518 5.98 0.63 -24.84
N THR A 519 5.31 0.26 -23.75
CA THR A 519 3.94 -0.24 -23.75
C THR A 519 2.94 0.81 -23.26
N TRP A 520 3.45 1.92 -22.72
CA TRP A 520 2.64 3.03 -22.23
C TRP A 520 2.22 3.92 -23.41
N GLY A 521 1.09 3.60 -24.02
CA GLY A 521 0.60 4.28 -25.21
C GLY A 521 0.59 5.80 -25.12
N VAL A 522 0.70 6.45 -26.27
CA VAL A 522 0.57 7.91 -26.40
C VAL A 522 -0.77 8.32 -25.75
N ALA A 523 -0.75 9.28 -24.82
CA ALA A 523 -1.98 9.81 -24.26
C ALA A 523 -2.81 10.37 -25.41
N VAL A 524 -3.97 9.81 -25.63
CA VAL A 524 -5.02 10.51 -26.39
C VAL A 524 -5.41 11.66 -25.46
N VAL A 525 -4.97 12.86 -25.82
CA VAL A 525 -5.44 14.07 -25.16
C VAL A 525 -6.94 14.13 -25.41
N PRO A 526 -7.81 14.18 -24.38
CA PRO A 526 -9.24 14.29 -24.54
C PRO A 526 -9.66 15.60 -25.20
#